data_52db3f34a594010398c065c1061cefb2
#
_entry.id   52db3f34a594010398c065c1061cefb2
#
_cell.length_a   1.000
_cell.length_b   1.000
_cell.length_c   1.000
_cell.angle_alpha   90.00
_cell.angle_beta   90.00
_cell.angle_gamma   90.00
#
_symmetry.space_group_name_H-M   'P 1'
#
loop_
_entity.id
_entity.type
_entity.pdbx_description
1 polymer ?
#
loop_
_entity_poly.entity_id
_entity_poly.type
_entity_poly.pdbx_seq_one_letter_code
_entity_poly.pdbx_strand_id
1 'polypeptide(L)'
;MRKRMLFVYNPRAGKAQIRSNLLDIIDIFVKAGYEVTAYPTQATGDAVKAVKERQGSYDMVACCGGDGTLDEVVNGMMQSEEKLPVGYIPAGSTNDFANSLKIPKNMIKAADVVVNGVNYACDIGRFNNDNFIYVAAFGIFTDVSYGTKQDVKNVLGHAAYLREGVKRLPSVRACPLKITCNDQVIEGEFLYGMVTNSYSVGGFRGITGQDILLDDGLFEVTLIRRPTNPLDLNNIIMALVDKRVKSEHIHTYKTSELIVESGKPLAWSLDGEFGGEHLKAVISNEQQVLQIRIPQEYA
;
A
#
# COMPACT_ATOMS: atom_id res chain seq x y z
N MET A 1 -10.82 25.68 22.46
CA MET A 1 -10.31 24.40 22.98
C MET A 1 -9.02 24.06 22.24
N ARG A 2 -8.05 23.40 22.89
CA ARG A 2 -6.88 22.87 22.20
C ARG A 2 -7.32 21.66 21.35
N LYS A 3 -6.80 21.55 20.14
CA LYS A 3 -7.00 20.36 19.30
C LYS A 3 -6.31 19.15 19.92
N ARG A 4 -6.89 17.99 19.82
CA ARG A 4 -6.35 16.74 20.40
C ARG A 4 -5.84 15.82 19.29
N MET A 5 -4.63 15.28 19.46
CA MET A 5 -4.00 14.40 18.51
C MET A 5 -3.67 13.06 19.15
N LEU A 6 -4.11 11.96 18.50
CA LEU A 6 -3.63 10.62 18.81
C LEU A 6 -2.39 10.33 17.95
N PHE A 7 -1.24 10.23 18.59
CA PHE A 7 0.02 9.91 17.92
C PHE A 7 0.38 8.45 18.13
N VAL A 8 0.03 7.61 17.15
CA VAL A 8 0.34 6.17 17.11
C VAL A 8 1.71 5.97 16.46
N TYR A 9 2.61 5.27 17.11
CA TYR A 9 3.93 5.01 16.53
C TYR A 9 4.45 3.61 16.84
N ASN A 10 5.17 3.03 15.86
CA ASN A 10 5.84 1.75 16.03
C ASN A 10 7.29 2.00 16.46
N PRO A 11 7.65 1.67 17.74
CA PRO A 11 8.99 1.94 18.27
C PRO A 11 10.10 1.09 17.62
N ARG A 12 9.72 0.09 16.81
CA ARG A 12 10.63 -0.86 16.15
C ARG A 12 10.71 -0.63 14.63
N ALA A 13 9.93 0.30 14.06
CA ALA A 13 9.89 0.51 12.62
C ALA A 13 11.27 0.88 12.06
N GLY A 14 11.63 0.28 10.94
CA GLY A 14 12.88 0.50 10.23
C GLY A 14 14.10 0.35 11.16
N LYS A 15 14.89 1.40 11.29
CA LYS A 15 16.08 1.47 12.18
C LYS A 15 15.77 2.02 13.56
N ALA A 16 14.52 1.98 14.01
CA ALA A 16 14.04 2.53 15.28
C ALA A 16 14.38 4.03 15.47
N GLN A 17 14.47 4.79 14.40
CA GLN A 17 14.84 6.22 14.41
C GLN A 17 13.85 7.09 15.17
N ILE A 18 12.60 6.62 15.36
CA ILE A 18 11.61 7.34 16.18
C ILE A 18 12.14 7.63 17.59
N ARG A 19 12.97 6.75 18.16
CA ARG A 19 13.50 6.91 19.54
C ARG A 19 14.31 8.18 19.71
N SER A 20 15.08 8.59 18.69
CA SER A 20 15.89 9.80 18.73
C SER A 20 15.14 11.06 18.29
N ASN A 21 13.99 10.93 17.62
CA ASN A 21 13.23 12.06 17.10
C ASN A 21 11.91 12.30 17.86
N LEU A 22 11.52 11.42 18.79
CA LEU A 22 10.20 11.44 19.43
C LEU A 22 9.89 12.76 20.13
N LEU A 23 10.85 13.28 20.89
CA LEU A 23 10.68 14.53 21.63
C LEU A 23 10.50 15.72 20.69
N ASP A 24 11.31 15.81 19.65
CA ASP A 24 11.22 16.89 18.65
C ASP A 24 9.90 16.84 17.87
N ILE A 25 9.42 15.63 17.54
CA ILE A 25 8.12 15.44 16.88
C ILE A 25 6.98 15.91 17.79
N ILE A 26 6.99 15.51 19.06
CA ILE A 26 5.96 15.93 20.02
C ILE A 26 6.01 17.46 20.22
N ASP A 27 7.20 18.05 20.31
CA ASP A 27 7.37 19.51 20.43
C ASP A 27 6.76 20.25 19.24
N ILE A 28 6.98 19.77 18.01
CA ILE A 28 6.34 20.31 16.79
C ILE A 28 4.81 20.29 16.92
N PHE A 29 4.24 19.17 17.34
CA PHE A 29 2.78 19.03 17.47
C PHE A 29 2.21 19.94 18.55
N VAL A 30 2.90 20.05 19.70
CA VAL A 30 2.48 20.93 20.81
C VAL A 30 2.59 22.40 20.41
N LYS A 31 3.65 22.81 19.71
CA LYS A 31 3.81 24.18 19.17
C LYS A 31 2.72 24.53 18.15
N ALA A 32 2.23 23.54 17.40
CA ALA A 32 1.08 23.70 16.49
C ALA A 32 -0.28 23.74 17.19
N GLY A 33 -0.30 23.68 18.55
CA GLY A 33 -1.51 23.83 19.36
C GLY A 33 -2.22 22.52 19.69
N TYR A 34 -1.60 21.35 19.44
CA TYR A 34 -2.19 20.06 19.77
C TYR A 34 -1.87 19.63 21.21
N GLU A 35 -2.86 18.99 21.85
CA GLU A 35 -2.66 18.14 23.01
C GLU A 35 -2.42 16.71 22.49
N VAL A 36 -1.22 16.15 22.74
CA VAL A 36 -0.76 14.91 22.11
C VAL A 36 -0.86 13.75 23.07
N THR A 37 -1.61 12.71 22.67
CA THR A 37 -1.57 11.40 23.31
C THR A 37 -0.66 10.48 22.49
N ALA A 38 0.52 10.17 23.01
CA ALA A 38 1.50 9.30 22.38
C ALA A 38 1.21 7.83 22.70
N TYR A 39 1.01 7.00 21.68
CA TYR A 39 0.66 5.58 21.81
C TYR A 39 1.68 4.70 21.06
N PRO A 40 2.62 4.06 21.78
CA PRO A 40 3.54 3.09 21.19
C PRO A 40 2.84 1.74 20.95
N THR A 41 2.85 1.24 19.73
CA THR A 41 2.31 -0.10 19.42
C THR A 41 3.19 -1.18 20.05
N GLN A 42 2.58 -2.26 20.55
CA GLN A 42 3.26 -3.37 21.18
C GLN A 42 3.22 -4.66 20.32
N ALA A 43 2.17 -4.81 19.51
CA ALA A 43 1.94 -5.98 18.66
C ALA A 43 1.19 -5.58 17.39
N THR A 44 1.14 -6.49 16.43
CA THR A 44 0.28 -6.38 15.24
C THR A 44 -1.19 -6.24 15.65
N GLY A 45 -1.90 -5.31 15.00
CA GLY A 45 -3.29 -4.97 15.27
C GLY A 45 -3.49 -3.96 16.40
N ASP A 46 -2.45 -3.54 17.12
CA ASP A 46 -2.58 -2.53 18.18
C ASP A 46 -2.99 -1.16 17.65
N ALA A 47 -2.48 -0.78 16.48
CA ALA A 47 -2.84 0.51 15.88
C ALA A 47 -4.30 0.54 15.43
N VAL A 48 -4.83 -0.57 14.88
CA VAL A 48 -6.26 -0.71 14.55
C VAL A 48 -7.12 -0.43 15.78
N LYS A 49 -6.82 -1.12 16.90
CA LYS A 49 -7.56 -0.96 18.16
C LYS A 49 -7.46 0.45 18.72
N ALA A 50 -6.22 1.00 18.73
CA ALA A 50 -5.96 2.32 19.27
C ALA A 50 -6.77 3.41 18.55
N VAL A 51 -6.88 3.34 17.23
CA VAL A 51 -7.66 4.27 16.41
C VAL A 51 -9.17 4.04 16.62
N LYS A 52 -9.63 2.81 16.45
CA LYS A 52 -11.05 2.47 16.54
C LYS A 52 -11.68 2.81 17.89
N GLU A 53 -10.98 2.53 19.00
CA GLU A 53 -11.51 2.72 20.35
C GLU A 53 -11.45 4.18 20.84
N ARG A 54 -10.61 5.03 20.22
CA ARG A 54 -10.31 6.37 20.73
C ARG A 54 -10.70 7.53 19.81
N GLN A 55 -11.13 7.26 18.58
CA GLN A 55 -11.38 8.29 17.55
C GLN A 55 -12.28 9.45 18.02
N GLY A 56 -13.41 9.17 18.65
CA GLY A 56 -14.36 10.22 19.11
C GLY A 56 -13.81 11.21 20.14
N SER A 57 -12.52 11.08 20.51
CA SER A 57 -11.84 11.94 21.48
C SER A 57 -10.74 12.80 20.85
N TYR A 58 -10.50 12.73 19.55
CA TYR A 58 -9.39 13.40 18.88
C TYR A 58 -9.87 14.13 17.62
N ASP A 59 -9.09 15.13 17.20
CA ASP A 59 -9.32 15.90 15.97
C ASP A 59 -8.43 15.42 14.82
N MET A 60 -7.39 14.61 15.12
CA MET A 60 -6.43 14.10 14.17
C MET A 60 -5.75 12.84 14.71
N VAL A 61 -5.40 11.93 13.80
CA VAL A 61 -4.49 10.81 14.07
C VAL A 61 -3.16 11.05 13.35
N ALA A 62 -2.05 11.02 14.08
CA ALA A 62 -0.71 10.97 13.49
C ALA A 62 -0.15 9.56 13.60
N CYS A 63 0.43 9.04 12.51
CA CYS A 63 1.05 7.72 12.42
C CYS A 63 2.54 7.85 12.16
N CYS A 64 3.39 7.19 12.97
CA CYS A 64 4.81 7.03 12.66
C CYS A 64 5.18 5.55 12.60
N GLY A 65 5.51 5.09 11.40
CA GLY A 65 5.82 3.68 11.17
C GLY A 65 6.17 3.38 9.72
N GLY A 66 6.25 2.10 9.38
CA GLY A 66 6.29 1.64 8.00
C GLY A 66 4.88 1.53 7.41
N ASP A 67 4.82 1.04 6.16
CA ASP A 67 3.56 0.86 5.43
C ASP A 67 2.56 0.00 6.21
N GLY A 68 3.00 -1.09 6.88
CA GLY A 68 2.11 -1.91 7.71
C GLY A 68 1.55 -1.20 8.96
N THR A 69 2.29 -0.24 9.57
CA THR A 69 1.73 0.54 10.68
C THR A 69 0.69 1.55 10.17
N LEU A 70 0.93 2.14 8.99
CA LEU A 70 -0.04 3.02 8.33
C LEU A 70 -1.28 2.22 7.95
N ASP A 71 -1.11 1.03 7.39
CA ASP A 71 -2.22 0.12 7.05
C ASP A 71 -3.11 -0.17 8.27
N GLU A 72 -2.53 -0.51 9.42
CA GLU A 72 -3.29 -0.70 10.66
C GLU A 72 -4.06 0.57 11.08
N VAL A 73 -3.43 1.75 10.99
CA VAL A 73 -4.10 3.04 11.33
C VAL A 73 -5.26 3.31 10.39
N VAL A 74 -5.07 3.12 9.08
CA VAL A 74 -6.12 3.32 8.07
C VAL A 74 -7.24 2.30 8.25
N ASN A 75 -6.93 1.03 8.49
CA ASN A 75 -7.93 0.00 8.77
C ASN A 75 -8.74 0.31 10.04
N GLY A 76 -8.09 0.84 11.08
CA GLY A 76 -8.78 1.36 12.26
C GLY A 76 -9.72 2.52 11.91
N MET A 77 -9.26 3.43 11.05
CA MET A 77 -10.05 4.56 10.56
C MET A 77 -11.24 4.11 9.70
N MET A 78 -11.04 3.15 8.80
CA MET A 78 -12.10 2.63 7.94
C MET A 78 -13.22 1.92 8.71
N GLN A 79 -12.88 1.29 9.83
CA GLN A 79 -13.85 0.67 10.75
C GLN A 79 -14.56 1.67 11.69
N SER A 80 -14.22 2.92 11.59
CA SER A 80 -14.67 3.99 12.47
C SER A 80 -15.84 4.75 11.84
N GLU A 81 -16.78 5.27 12.66
CA GLU A 81 -17.90 6.09 12.17
C GLU A 81 -17.41 7.44 11.65
N GLU A 82 -16.50 8.09 12.38
CA GLU A 82 -15.91 9.37 12.02
C GLU A 82 -14.53 9.16 11.37
N LYS A 83 -14.30 9.80 10.23
CA LYS A 83 -13.01 9.77 9.50
C LYS A 83 -12.19 11.00 9.84
N LEU A 84 -11.22 10.85 10.76
CA LEU A 84 -10.31 11.92 11.12
C LEU A 84 -9.18 12.07 10.08
N PRO A 85 -8.63 13.29 9.91
CA PRO A 85 -7.42 13.47 9.13
C PRO A 85 -6.26 12.64 9.69
N VAL A 86 -5.52 11.98 8.81
CA VAL A 86 -4.35 11.17 9.14
C VAL A 86 -3.08 11.91 8.72
N GLY A 87 -2.15 12.10 9.65
CA GLY A 87 -0.79 12.54 9.36
C GLY A 87 0.16 11.34 9.32
N TYR A 88 1.08 11.28 8.37
CA TYR A 88 2.01 10.16 8.25
C TYR A 88 3.48 10.57 8.32
N ILE A 89 4.23 9.94 9.22
CA ILE A 89 5.67 10.06 9.37
C ILE A 89 6.30 8.72 8.97
N PRO A 90 6.87 8.60 7.76
CA PRO A 90 7.41 7.34 7.27
C PRO A 90 8.67 6.95 8.02
N ALA A 91 8.67 5.76 8.62
CA ALA A 91 9.79 5.19 9.38
C ALA A 91 10.21 3.80 8.90
N GLY A 92 9.52 3.23 7.91
CA GLY A 92 9.84 1.93 7.33
C GLY A 92 10.96 1.97 6.31
N SER A 93 11.26 0.82 5.71
CA SER A 93 12.31 0.68 4.70
C SER A 93 11.87 1.18 3.32
N THR A 94 10.63 0.94 2.93
CA THR A 94 10.08 1.21 1.59
C THR A 94 9.26 2.49 1.57
N ASN A 95 8.22 2.54 2.41
CA ASN A 95 7.28 3.65 2.55
C ASN A 95 6.67 4.06 1.19
N ASP A 96 6.08 3.08 0.50
CA ASP A 96 5.56 3.24 -0.86
C ASP A 96 4.46 4.29 -0.93
N PHE A 97 3.53 4.28 0.04
CA PHE A 97 2.45 5.25 0.07
C PHE A 97 2.95 6.67 0.36
N ALA A 98 3.94 6.84 1.27
CA ALA A 98 4.58 8.15 1.51
C ALA A 98 5.28 8.67 0.25
N ASN A 99 5.95 7.79 -0.52
CA ASN A 99 6.58 8.16 -1.78
C ASN A 99 5.55 8.65 -2.81
N SER A 100 4.38 8.02 -2.87
CA SER A 100 3.28 8.41 -3.75
C SER A 100 2.71 9.78 -3.38
N LEU A 101 2.56 10.06 -2.10
CA LEU A 101 2.07 11.33 -1.55
C LEU A 101 3.15 12.42 -1.41
N LYS A 102 4.39 12.17 -1.84
CA LYS A 102 5.54 13.09 -1.71
C LYS A 102 5.86 13.48 -0.26
N ILE A 103 5.46 12.69 0.70
CA ILE A 103 5.75 12.93 2.12
C ILE A 103 7.26 12.76 2.36
N PRO A 104 7.93 13.72 3.03
CA PRO A 104 9.37 13.66 3.25
C PRO A 104 9.81 12.44 4.06
N LYS A 105 10.94 11.81 3.68
CA LYS A 105 11.55 10.71 4.46
C LYS A 105 12.16 11.16 5.78
N ASN A 106 12.52 12.45 5.89
CA ASN A 106 13.00 13.02 7.14
C ASN A 106 11.83 13.20 8.12
N MET A 107 11.92 12.57 9.27
CA MET A 107 10.83 12.51 10.26
C MET A 107 10.38 13.88 10.76
N ILE A 108 11.32 14.81 10.95
CA ILE A 108 11.02 16.18 11.42
C ILE A 108 10.25 16.95 10.35
N LYS A 109 10.70 16.85 9.08
CA LYS A 109 9.97 17.46 7.95
C LYS A 109 8.61 16.80 7.74
N ALA A 110 8.50 15.50 7.93
CA ALA A 110 7.21 14.80 7.85
C ALA A 110 6.28 15.21 9.01
N ALA A 111 6.80 15.41 10.22
CA ALA A 111 6.03 15.94 11.35
C ALA A 111 5.54 17.37 11.10
N ASP A 112 6.32 18.20 10.41
CA ASP A 112 5.89 19.51 9.96
C ASP A 112 4.73 19.43 8.95
N VAL A 113 4.79 18.49 7.99
CA VAL A 113 3.69 18.23 7.06
C VAL A 113 2.42 17.79 7.80
N VAL A 114 2.52 16.98 8.86
CA VAL A 114 1.35 16.58 9.67
C VAL A 114 0.59 17.79 10.17
N VAL A 115 1.26 18.83 10.65
CA VAL A 115 0.61 20.00 11.27
C VAL A 115 0.37 21.15 10.29
N ASN A 116 1.27 21.39 9.35
CA ASN A 116 1.25 22.53 8.43
C ASN A 116 0.86 22.17 7.00
N GLY A 117 0.79 20.88 6.63
CA GLY A 117 0.36 20.43 5.31
C GLY A 117 -1.13 20.68 5.04
N VAL A 118 -1.64 20.18 3.94
CA VAL A 118 -3.04 20.25 3.53
C VAL A 118 -3.69 18.87 3.58
N ASN A 119 -5.02 18.83 3.73
CA ASN A 119 -5.76 17.57 3.60
C ASN A 119 -5.88 17.22 2.12
N TYR A 120 -5.55 15.98 1.80
CA TYR A 120 -5.75 15.38 0.50
C TYR A 120 -6.66 14.15 0.69
N ALA A 121 -7.73 14.09 -0.10
CA ALA A 121 -8.67 12.98 -0.04
C ALA A 121 -8.16 11.85 -0.93
N CYS A 122 -7.81 10.70 -0.35
CA CYS A 122 -7.34 9.53 -1.06
C CYS A 122 -8.42 8.46 -1.18
N ASP A 123 -8.35 7.73 -2.26
CA ASP A 123 -9.09 6.50 -2.47
C ASP A 123 -8.51 5.37 -1.64
N ILE A 124 -9.38 4.47 -1.18
CA ILE A 124 -8.99 3.24 -0.49
C ILE A 124 -9.59 2.04 -1.22
N GLY A 125 -8.80 0.99 -1.36
CA GLY A 125 -9.27 -0.25 -1.92
C GLY A 125 -10.02 -1.10 -0.90
N ARG A 126 -11.21 -1.57 -1.27
CA ARG A 126 -11.93 -2.61 -0.54
C ARG A 126 -11.66 -3.95 -1.21
N PHE A 127 -11.30 -4.94 -0.44
CA PHE A 127 -11.06 -6.31 -0.87
C PHE A 127 -11.94 -7.25 -0.05
N ASN A 128 -13.06 -7.71 -0.60
CA ASN A 128 -14.09 -8.44 0.15
C ASN A 128 -14.52 -7.67 1.42
N ASN A 129 -14.14 -8.16 2.61
CA ASN A 129 -14.42 -7.52 3.89
C ASN A 129 -13.24 -6.75 4.48
N ASP A 130 -12.10 -6.76 3.81
CA ASP A 130 -10.87 -6.08 4.20
C ASP A 130 -10.62 -4.83 3.35
N ASN A 131 -9.61 -4.04 3.71
CA ASN A 131 -9.19 -2.89 2.94
C ASN A 131 -7.69 -3.01 2.60
N PHE A 132 -7.27 -2.28 1.56
CA PHE A 132 -5.87 -2.05 1.26
C PHE A 132 -5.67 -0.59 0.85
N ILE A 133 -4.51 -0.04 1.17
CA ILE A 133 -4.21 1.38 0.91
C ILE A 133 -3.67 1.57 -0.50
N TYR A 134 -2.74 0.69 -0.93
CA TYR A 134 -2.02 0.94 -2.17
C TYR A 134 -1.86 -0.27 -3.08
N VAL A 135 -1.98 -1.51 -2.59
CA VAL A 135 -1.84 -2.69 -3.46
C VAL A 135 -2.56 -3.93 -2.94
N ALA A 136 -3.31 -4.58 -3.82
CA ALA A 136 -3.76 -5.96 -3.69
C ALA A 136 -3.16 -6.78 -4.84
N ALA A 137 -2.53 -7.93 -4.55
CA ALA A 137 -1.85 -8.72 -5.57
C ALA A 137 -1.96 -10.22 -5.30
N PHE A 138 -1.90 -11.01 -6.39
CA PHE A 138 -1.77 -12.46 -6.33
C PHE A 138 -0.65 -12.96 -7.25
N GLY A 139 -0.13 -14.15 -6.98
CA GLY A 139 0.84 -14.84 -7.82
C GLY A 139 2.28 -14.62 -7.40
N ILE A 140 3.20 -14.54 -8.35
CA ILE A 140 4.66 -14.66 -8.18
C ILE A 140 5.28 -13.89 -7.03
N PHE A 141 4.86 -12.67 -6.80
CA PHE A 141 5.50 -11.78 -5.83
C PHE A 141 4.90 -11.93 -4.42
N THR A 142 3.79 -12.64 -4.29
CA THR A 142 3.15 -12.86 -2.99
C THR A 142 3.87 -13.91 -2.17
N ASP A 143 4.31 -15.01 -2.78
CA ASP A 143 5.08 -16.07 -2.11
C ASP A 143 6.41 -15.58 -1.51
N VAL A 144 7.05 -14.59 -2.17
CA VAL A 144 8.31 -14.00 -1.69
C VAL A 144 8.07 -13.12 -0.46
N SER A 145 6.88 -12.52 -0.33
CA SER A 145 6.50 -11.70 0.83
C SER A 145 6.39 -12.53 2.10
N TYR A 146 5.90 -13.78 2.01
CA TYR A 146 5.65 -14.62 3.20
C TYR A 146 6.87 -15.42 3.67
N GLY A 147 7.77 -15.80 2.76
CA GLY A 147 8.92 -16.68 3.06
C GLY A 147 10.21 -15.97 3.41
N THR A 148 10.33 -14.68 3.16
CA THR A 148 11.58 -13.94 3.32
C THR A 148 11.57 -13.17 4.63
N LYS A 149 12.46 -13.52 5.56
CA LYS A 149 12.66 -12.75 6.80
C LYS A 149 12.92 -11.28 6.44
N GLN A 150 12.32 -10.37 7.19
CA GLN A 150 12.40 -8.92 6.99
C GLN A 150 13.84 -8.39 6.83
N ASP A 151 14.81 -9.08 7.42
CA ASP A 151 16.24 -8.76 7.32
C ASP A 151 16.82 -8.92 5.91
N VAL A 152 16.30 -9.85 5.09
CA VAL A 152 16.78 -10.09 3.72
C VAL A 152 16.23 -9.02 2.76
N LYS A 153 15.01 -8.51 3.00
CA LYS A 153 14.44 -7.38 2.25
C LYS A 153 15.30 -6.12 2.39
N ASN A 154 15.91 -5.92 3.55
CA ASN A 154 16.73 -4.75 3.86
C ASN A 154 18.16 -4.80 3.27
N VAL A 155 18.69 -6.00 2.96
CA VAL A 155 20.09 -6.18 2.55
C VAL A 155 20.25 -6.21 1.02
N LEU A 156 19.27 -6.72 0.28
CA LEU A 156 19.41 -7.00 -1.15
C LEU A 156 18.98 -5.87 -2.10
N GLY A 157 18.43 -4.79 -1.64
CA GLY A 157 17.99 -3.68 -2.51
C GLY A 157 16.96 -4.08 -3.58
N HIS A 158 16.19 -3.10 -4.06
CA HIS A 158 15.04 -3.31 -4.95
C HIS A 158 15.35 -4.04 -6.27
N ALA A 159 16.49 -3.76 -6.90
CA ALA A 159 16.88 -4.41 -8.16
C ALA A 159 17.15 -5.91 -8.00
N ALA A 160 17.66 -6.34 -6.85
CA ALA A 160 17.88 -7.76 -6.56
C ALA A 160 16.57 -8.52 -6.30
N TYR A 161 15.58 -7.85 -5.70
CA TYR A 161 14.24 -8.42 -5.47
C TYR A 161 13.50 -8.69 -6.80
N LEU A 162 13.51 -7.73 -7.74
CA LEU A 162 12.97 -7.93 -9.10
C LEU A 162 13.70 -9.07 -9.82
N ARG A 163 15.03 -9.05 -9.78
CA ARG A 163 15.84 -10.07 -10.44
C ARG A 163 15.56 -11.47 -9.88
N GLU A 164 15.31 -11.59 -8.59
CA GLU A 164 14.93 -12.85 -7.96
C GLU A 164 13.51 -13.27 -8.32
N GLY A 165 12.54 -12.35 -8.30
CA GLY A 165 11.16 -12.57 -8.76
C GLY A 165 11.13 -13.01 -10.23
N VAL A 166 11.86 -12.32 -11.09
CA VAL A 166 11.99 -12.65 -12.52
C VAL A 166 12.60 -14.05 -12.73
N LYS A 167 13.59 -14.46 -11.95
CA LYS A 167 14.16 -15.82 -12.04
C LYS A 167 13.16 -16.92 -11.64
N ARG A 168 12.18 -16.61 -10.82
CA ARG A 168 11.14 -17.55 -10.37
C ARG A 168 9.95 -17.64 -11.33
N LEU A 169 9.80 -16.71 -12.29
CA LEU A 169 8.75 -16.73 -13.30
C LEU A 169 8.52 -18.12 -13.94
N PRO A 170 9.56 -18.88 -14.35
CA PRO A 170 9.35 -20.18 -14.95
C PRO A 170 8.81 -21.26 -14.00
N SER A 171 8.98 -21.08 -12.68
CA SER A 171 8.58 -22.07 -11.66
C SER A 171 7.19 -21.79 -11.07
N VAL A 172 6.59 -20.65 -11.39
CA VAL A 172 5.28 -20.27 -10.86
C VAL A 172 4.17 -21.00 -11.61
N ARG A 173 3.26 -21.56 -10.84
CA ARG A 173 2.06 -22.18 -11.40
C ARG A 173 1.08 -21.09 -11.82
N ALA A 174 0.71 -21.08 -13.09
CA ALA A 174 -0.37 -20.25 -13.58
C ALA A 174 -1.71 -20.69 -12.98
N CYS A 175 -2.54 -19.73 -12.66
CA CYS A 175 -3.89 -19.94 -12.14
C CYS A 175 -4.89 -19.69 -13.25
N PRO A 176 -5.78 -20.65 -13.57
CA PRO A 176 -6.94 -20.41 -14.42
C PRO A 176 -7.90 -19.47 -13.67
N LEU A 177 -8.15 -18.29 -14.23
CA LEU A 177 -8.98 -17.27 -13.63
C LEU A 177 -10.02 -16.75 -14.62
N LYS A 178 -11.17 -16.35 -14.06
CA LYS A 178 -12.16 -15.53 -14.73
C LYS A 178 -12.16 -14.16 -14.03
N ILE A 179 -11.86 -13.13 -14.80
CA ILE A 179 -11.70 -11.76 -14.30
C ILE A 179 -12.75 -10.89 -14.98
N THR A 180 -13.60 -10.24 -14.19
CA THR A 180 -14.57 -9.26 -14.68
C THR A 180 -14.05 -7.87 -14.35
N CYS A 181 -13.88 -7.03 -15.37
CA CYS A 181 -13.35 -5.68 -15.30
C CYS A 181 -14.02 -4.81 -16.35
N ASN A 182 -14.59 -3.66 -15.99
CA ASN A 182 -15.27 -2.74 -16.90
C ASN A 182 -16.33 -3.47 -17.79
N ASP A 183 -17.19 -4.28 -17.20
CA ASP A 183 -18.19 -5.12 -17.89
C ASP A 183 -17.62 -6.13 -18.89
N GLN A 184 -16.32 -6.29 -18.94
CA GLN A 184 -15.65 -7.28 -19.76
C GLN A 184 -15.24 -8.49 -18.93
N VAL A 185 -15.42 -9.67 -19.51
CA VAL A 185 -14.97 -10.94 -18.92
C VAL A 185 -13.70 -11.39 -19.63
N ILE A 186 -12.64 -11.58 -18.84
CA ILE A 186 -11.33 -12.02 -19.31
C ILE A 186 -11.05 -13.38 -18.69
N GLU A 187 -10.94 -14.41 -19.50
CA GLU A 187 -10.59 -15.76 -19.04
C GLU A 187 -9.20 -16.16 -19.53
N GLY A 188 -8.48 -16.93 -18.71
CA GLY A 188 -7.15 -17.40 -19.08
C GLY A 188 -6.33 -17.90 -17.89
N GLU A 189 -5.09 -18.27 -18.17
CA GLU A 189 -4.10 -18.64 -17.15
C GLU A 189 -3.19 -17.44 -16.84
N PHE A 190 -3.17 -17.05 -15.57
CA PHE A 190 -2.39 -15.88 -15.11
C PHE A 190 -1.31 -16.30 -14.13
N LEU A 191 -0.13 -15.68 -14.26
CA LEU A 191 0.99 -15.82 -13.34
C LEU A 191 0.96 -14.80 -12.22
N TYR A 192 0.37 -13.65 -12.50
CA TYR A 192 0.37 -12.50 -11.61
C TYR A 192 -0.80 -11.56 -11.91
N GLY A 193 -1.33 -10.97 -10.86
CA GLY A 193 -2.25 -9.85 -10.95
C GLY A 193 -2.00 -8.87 -9.81
N MET A 194 -2.11 -7.58 -10.13
CA MET A 194 -1.94 -6.49 -9.20
C MET A 194 -3.00 -5.44 -9.46
N VAL A 195 -3.65 -5.02 -8.39
CA VAL A 195 -4.59 -3.89 -8.35
C VAL A 195 -3.94 -2.84 -7.45
N THR A 196 -3.70 -1.65 -7.95
CA THR A 196 -2.95 -0.65 -7.19
C THR A 196 -3.53 0.75 -7.32
N ASN A 197 -3.39 1.52 -6.23
CA ASN A 197 -3.60 2.95 -6.14
C ASN A 197 -2.30 3.59 -5.63
N SER A 198 -1.20 3.44 -6.40
CA SER A 198 0.11 3.94 -5.98
C SER A 198 1.08 4.07 -7.14
N TYR A 199 1.93 5.11 -7.11
CA TYR A 199 3.05 5.27 -8.04
C TYR A 199 4.19 4.27 -7.82
N SER A 200 4.21 3.60 -6.66
CA SER A 200 5.30 2.73 -6.23
C SER A 200 4.73 1.52 -5.47
N VAL A 201 5.20 0.34 -5.82
CA VAL A 201 4.90 -0.90 -5.12
C VAL A 201 6.20 -1.67 -4.90
N GLY A 202 6.50 -2.04 -3.64
CA GLY A 202 7.74 -2.69 -3.26
C GLY A 202 8.98 -1.84 -3.56
N GLY A 203 8.85 -0.50 -3.59
CA GLY A 203 9.91 0.44 -3.98
C GLY A 203 10.10 0.59 -5.49
N PHE A 204 9.32 -0.12 -6.31
CA PHE A 204 9.38 -0.01 -7.76
C PHE A 204 8.43 1.06 -8.29
N ARG A 205 9.01 2.01 -9.01
CA ARG A 205 8.28 2.96 -9.82
C ARG A 205 8.20 2.39 -11.22
N GLY A 206 6.98 2.07 -11.67
CA GLY A 206 6.83 1.72 -13.07
C GLY A 206 6.24 0.37 -13.40
N ILE A 207 5.97 -0.47 -12.45
CA ILE A 207 5.10 -1.64 -12.62
C ILE A 207 3.64 -1.17 -12.62
N THR A 208 3.37 -0.09 -11.90
CA THR A 208 2.11 0.64 -11.88
C THR A 208 2.01 1.51 -13.14
N GLY A 209 0.81 1.77 -13.65
CA GLY A 209 0.51 2.53 -14.85
C GLY A 209 1.23 3.90 -15.00
N GLN A 210 0.93 4.61 -16.05
CA GLN A 210 1.29 6.04 -16.22
C GLN A 210 0.08 6.88 -15.76
N ASP A 211 0.33 8.09 -15.26
CA ASP A 211 -0.72 9.04 -14.87
C ASP A 211 -1.67 8.49 -13.80
N ILE A 212 -1.10 7.97 -12.71
CA ILE A 212 -1.85 7.50 -11.56
C ILE A 212 -2.37 8.71 -10.80
N LEU A 213 -3.65 8.72 -10.49
CA LEU A 213 -4.28 9.66 -9.56
C LEU A 213 -4.74 8.85 -8.35
N LEU A 214 -4.58 9.39 -7.16
CA LEU A 214 -4.91 8.67 -5.92
C LEU A 214 -6.32 9.01 -5.41
N ASP A 215 -7.10 9.74 -6.21
CA ASP A 215 -8.39 10.32 -5.85
C ASP A 215 -9.42 10.33 -7.01
N ASP A 216 -9.11 9.62 -8.12
CA ASP A 216 -9.98 9.59 -9.32
C ASP A 216 -11.05 8.48 -9.30
N GLY A 217 -11.09 7.67 -8.23
CA GLY A 217 -12.02 6.55 -8.10
C GLY A 217 -11.62 5.31 -8.90
N LEU A 218 -10.40 5.27 -9.43
CA LEU A 218 -9.93 4.19 -10.28
C LEU A 218 -8.65 3.53 -9.72
N PHE A 219 -8.52 2.25 -10.01
CA PHE A 219 -7.29 1.50 -9.80
C PHE A 219 -6.58 1.25 -11.12
N GLU A 220 -5.26 1.13 -11.06
CA GLU A 220 -4.46 0.51 -12.09
C GLU A 220 -4.39 -1.00 -11.85
N VAL A 221 -4.88 -1.75 -12.83
CA VAL A 221 -4.83 -3.22 -12.82
C VAL A 221 -3.77 -3.69 -13.80
N THR A 222 -2.84 -4.52 -13.33
CA THR A 222 -1.84 -5.18 -14.17
C THR A 222 -2.00 -6.69 -14.05
N LEU A 223 -2.22 -7.36 -15.18
CA LEU A 223 -2.36 -8.80 -15.28
C LEU A 223 -1.26 -9.36 -16.16
N ILE A 224 -0.59 -10.43 -15.73
CA ILE A 224 0.42 -11.13 -16.51
C ILE A 224 -0.08 -12.52 -16.83
N ARG A 225 -0.36 -12.78 -18.10
CA ARG A 225 -0.74 -14.10 -18.61
C ARG A 225 0.46 -15.05 -18.63
N ARG A 226 0.16 -16.34 -18.57
CA ARG A 226 1.15 -17.39 -18.74
C ARG A 226 1.82 -17.28 -20.11
N PRO A 227 3.17 -17.26 -20.18
CA PRO A 227 3.90 -17.36 -21.44
C PRO A 227 3.69 -18.75 -22.06
N THR A 228 3.58 -18.82 -23.36
CA THR A 228 3.40 -20.08 -24.09
C THR A 228 4.72 -20.69 -24.57
N ASN A 229 5.76 -19.87 -24.63
CA ASN A 229 7.09 -20.25 -25.09
C ASN A 229 8.19 -19.39 -24.42
N PRO A 230 9.48 -19.74 -24.56
CA PRO A 230 10.58 -18.98 -23.95
C PRO A 230 10.72 -17.54 -24.46
N LEU A 231 10.30 -17.22 -25.67
CA LEU A 231 10.33 -15.87 -26.22
C LEU A 231 9.32 -14.98 -25.54
N ASP A 232 8.12 -15.48 -25.27
CA ASP A 232 7.09 -14.77 -24.52
C ASP A 232 7.59 -14.40 -23.12
N LEU A 233 8.23 -15.36 -22.45
CA LEU A 233 8.83 -15.14 -21.14
C LEU A 233 9.87 -14.02 -21.18
N ASN A 234 10.75 -14.05 -22.19
CA ASN A 234 11.76 -12.98 -22.37
C ASN A 234 11.10 -11.62 -22.63
N ASN A 235 10.05 -11.58 -23.44
CA ASN A 235 9.29 -10.33 -23.71
C ASN A 235 8.61 -9.79 -22.45
N ILE A 236 8.03 -10.65 -21.61
CA ILE A 236 7.48 -10.25 -20.30
C ILE A 236 8.58 -9.62 -19.44
N ILE A 237 9.73 -10.30 -19.32
CA ILE A 237 10.87 -9.82 -18.53
C ILE A 237 11.34 -8.46 -19.01
N MET A 238 11.53 -8.32 -20.33
CA MET A 238 11.97 -7.05 -20.93
C MET A 238 10.97 -5.92 -20.69
N ALA A 239 9.67 -6.21 -20.82
CA ALA A 239 8.62 -5.22 -20.58
C ALA A 239 8.51 -4.80 -19.09
N LEU A 240 8.82 -5.69 -18.15
CA LEU A 240 8.88 -5.36 -16.72
C LEU A 240 10.11 -4.49 -16.36
N VAL A 241 11.20 -4.64 -17.11
CA VAL A 241 12.45 -3.87 -16.90
C VAL A 241 12.44 -2.53 -17.65
N ASP A 242 11.94 -2.51 -18.87
CA ASP A 242 11.87 -1.31 -19.73
C ASP A 242 10.42 -1.09 -20.21
N LYS A 243 9.77 -0.06 -19.68
CA LYS A 243 8.40 0.33 -20.04
C LYS A 243 8.17 0.63 -21.54
N ARG A 244 9.23 0.88 -22.30
CA ARG A 244 9.13 1.09 -23.74
C ARG A 244 8.88 -0.21 -24.50
N VAL A 245 9.19 -1.34 -23.88
CA VAL A 245 8.94 -2.68 -24.42
C VAL A 245 7.50 -3.07 -24.09
N LYS A 246 6.72 -3.41 -25.10
CA LYS A 246 5.36 -3.94 -24.91
C LYS A 246 5.39 -5.46 -25.00
N SER A 247 4.57 -6.13 -24.19
CA SER A 247 4.33 -7.56 -24.24
C SER A 247 2.83 -7.81 -24.33
N GLU A 248 2.41 -8.67 -25.26
CA GLU A 248 1.01 -9.10 -25.39
C GLU A 248 0.51 -9.93 -24.20
N HIS A 249 1.42 -10.39 -23.34
CA HIS A 249 1.11 -11.11 -22.11
C HIS A 249 0.88 -10.21 -20.90
N ILE A 250 1.15 -8.89 -21.02
CA ILE A 250 0.90 -7.91 -19.97
C ILE A 250 -0.29 -7.05 -20.37
N HIS A 251 -1.37 -7.17 -19.60
CA HIS A 251 -2.58 -6.39 -19.79
C HIS A 251 -2.72 -5.38 -18.65
N THR A 252 -3.04 -4.14 -19.00
CA THR A 252 -3.28 -3.07 -18.05
C THR A 252 -4.67 -2.48 -18.26
N TYR A 253 -5.36 -2.20 -17.15
CA TYR A 253 -6.69 -1.61 -17.14
C TYR A 253 -6.78 -0.52 -16.09
N LYS A 254 -7.69 0.43 -16.27
CA LYS A 254 -8.18 1.30 -15.20
C LYS A 254 -9.63 0.92 -14.89
N THR A 255 -9.96 0.73 -13.61
CA THR A 255 -11.30 0.34 -13.20
C THR A 255 -11.58 0.74 -11.76
N SER A 256 -12.83 1.01 -11.44
CA SER A 256 -13.30 1.18 -10.05
C SER A 256 -13.68 -0.15 -9.39
N GLU A 257 -13.90 -1.21 -10.20
CA GLU A 257 -14.30 -2.51 -9.67
C GLU A 257 -13.65 -3.65 -10.47
N LEU A 258 -13.21 -4.69 -9.76
CA LEU A 258 -12.64 -5.91 -10.31
C LEU A 258 -13.17 -7.11 -9.56
N ILE A 259 -13.63 -8.12 -10.28
CA ILE A 259 -14.01 -9.42 -9.70
C ILE A 259 -13.07 -10.49 -10.26
N VAL A 260 -12.42 -11.23 -9.38
CA VAL A 260 -11.54 -12.36 -9.73
C VAL A 260 -12.14 -13.63 -9.17
N GLU A 261 -12.43 -14.59 -10.04
CA GLU A 261 -12.96 -15.90 -9.69
C GLU A 261 -11.95 -16.99 -10.09
N SER A 262 -11.72 -17.94 -9.20
CA SER A 262 -10.77 -19.04 -9.39
C SER A 262 -11.41 -20.39 -9.04
N GLY A 263 -11.00 -21.45 -9.73
CA GLY A 263 -11.46 -22.82 -9.44
C GLY A 263 -10.83 -23.44 -8.19
N LYS A 264 -9.83 -22.78 -7.60
CA LYS A 264 -9.11 -23.19 -6.37
C LYS A 264 -8.81 -21.95 -5.53
N PRO A 265 -8.65 -22.08 -4.19
CA PRO A 265 -8.25 -20.97 -3.35
C PRO A 265 -6.99 -20.29 -3.91
N LEU A 266 -7.09 -18.98 -4.13
CA LEU A 266 -6.02 -18.13 -4.63
C LEU A 266 -5.52 -17.25 -3.49
N ALA A 267 -4.22 -17.35 -3.17
CA ALA A 267 -3.60 -16.55 -2.13
C ALA A 267 -3.40 -15.10 -2.61
N TRP A 268 -3.76 -14.14 -1.75
CA TRP A 268 -3.63 -12.72 -2.00
C TRP A 268 -2.69 -12.05 -0.99
N SER A 269 -2.08 -10.98 -1.41
CA SER A 269 -1.35 -10.05 -0.57
C SER A 269 -2.05 -8.69 -0.61
N LEU A 270 -2.28 -8.10 0.55
CA LEU A 270 -2.80 -6.74 0.72
C LEU A 270 -1.70 -5.91 1.40
N ASP A 271 -1.24 -4.85 0.74
CA ASP A 271 -0.19 -3.95 1.24
C ASP A 271 1.10 -4.66 1.70
N GLY A 272 1.37 -5.85 1.11
CA GLY A 272 2.54 -6.67 1.40
C GLY A 272 2.36 -7.70 2.52
N GLU A 273 1.18 -7.75 3.15
CA GLU A 273 0.81 -8.75 4.16
C GLU A 273 -0.12 -9.81 3.55
N PHE A 274 -0.29 -10.95 4.25
CA PHE A 274 -1.16 -12.02 3.77
C PHE A 274 -2.64 -11.62 3.86
N GLY A 275 -3.29 -11.51 2.71
CA GLY A 275 -4.72 -11.16 2.57
C GLY A 275 -5.67 -12.35 2.48
N GLY A 276 -5.22 -13.57 2.82
CA GLY A 276 -6.04 -14.78 2.79
C GLY A 276 -6.02 -15.53 1.44
N GLU A 277 -6.75 -16.65 1.41
CA GLU A 277 -6.99 -17.45 0.22
C GLU A 277 -8.47 -17.40 -0.16
N HIS A 278 -8.77 -17.02 -1.39
CA HIS A 278 -10.14 -16.77 -1.85
C HIS A 278 -10.45 -17.48 -3.15
N LEU A 279 -11.66 -18.06 -3.27
CA LEU A 279 -12.23 -18.54 -4.53
C LEU A 279 -12.78 -17.38 -5.37
N LYS A 280 -13.22 -16.32 -4.69
CA LYS A 280 -13.74 -15.12 -5.30
C LYS A 280 -13.23 -13.90 -4.52
N ALA A 281 -12.57 -12.99 -5.22
CA ALA A 281 -12.17 -11.69 -4.71
C ALA A 281 -13.00 -10.61 -5.42
N VAL A 282 -13.68 -9.79 -4.65
CA VAL A 282 -14.39 -8.58 -5.11
C VAL A 282 -13.60 -7.40 -4.63
N ILE A 283 -13.11 -6.59 -5.55
CA ILE A 283 -12.27 -5.43 -5.27
C ILE A 283 -13.00 -4.20 -5.78
N SER A 284 -13.20 -3.21 -4.94
CA SER A 284 -13.85 -1.95 -5.31
C SER A 284 -13.09 -0.75 -4.75
N ASN A 285 -13.13 0.37 -5.48
CA ASN A 285 -12.56 1.63 -5.04
C ASN A 285 -13.59 2.36 -4.16
N GLU A 286 -13.17 2.72 -2.96
CA GLU A 286 -13.90 3.65 -2.09
C GLU A 286 -13.27 5.04 -2.26
N GLN A 287 -13.90 5.86 -3.12
CA GLN A 287 -13.36 7.12 -3.58
C GLN A 287 -13.28 8.15 -2.45
N GLN A 288 -12.10 8.76 -2.28
CA GLN A 288 -11.84 9.93 -1.42
C GLN A 288 -12.26 9.75 0.05
N VAL A 289 -12.20 8.52 0.57
CA VAL A 289 -12.66 8.20 1.93
C VAL A 289 -11.60 8.45 3.01
N LEU A 290 -10.32 8.53 2.64
CA LEU A 290 -9.22 8.80 3.56
C LEU A 290 -8.72 10.23 3.41
N GLN A 291 -8.81 11.04 4.48
CA GLN A 291 -8.18 12.35 4.54
C GLN A 291 -6.76 12.21 5.06
N ILE A 292 -5.73 12.48 4.23
CA ILE A 292 -4.33 12.41 4.64
C ILE A 292 -3.63 13.75 4.47
N ARG A 293 -2.66 14.04 5.36
CA ARG A 293 -1.88 15.28 5.31
C ARG A 293 -0.74 15.14 4.32
N ILE A 294 -0.66 16.04 3.33
CA ILE A 294 0.41 16.11 2.33
C ILE A 294 1.09 17.49 2.33
N PRO A 295 2.30 17.61 1.76
CA PRO A 295 2.95 18.92 1.60
C PRO A 295 2.10 19.86 0.74
N GLN A 296 2.06 21.15 1.09
CA GLN A 296 1.22 22.15 0.40
C GLN A 296 1.53 22.29 -1.11
N GLU A 297 2.77 22.06 -1.50
CA GLU A 297 3.24 22.16 -2.88
C GLU A 297 2.70 21.06 -3.82
N TYR A 298 2.01 20.07 -3.27
CA TYR A 298 1.44 18.92 -4.03
C TYR A 298 -0.08 18.81 -3.89
N ALA A 299 -0.73 19.84 -3.40
CA ALA A 299 -2.20 19.94 -3.25
C ALA A 299 -2.89 20.31 -4.56
#